data_8dc5d884626cfd84419ce93926d59a4f
#
_entry.id   8dc5d884626cfd84419ce93926d59a4f
#
_cell.length_a   1.000
_cell.length_b   1.000
_cell.length_c   1.000
_cell.angle_alpha   90.00
_cell.angle_beta   90.00
_cell.angle_gamma   90.00
#
_symmetry.space_group_name_H-M   'P 1'
#
loop_
_entity.id
_entity.type
_entity.pdbx_description
1 polymer ?
#
loop_
_entity_poly.entity_id
_entity_poly.type
_entity_poly.pdbx_seq_one_letter_code
_entity_poly.pdbx_strand_id
1 'polypeptide(L)'
;MIALIIEKDKVYEQVGSVRFVVIVASAIMVLALIIAITLLMRAIVSNRLEVVSSTLSHFFKLLNNQANSSDIKLVEAKSNDELGRMQTAINKNILQTQKIMQEDKQAVQDTIKVVSDVKKGNFAVRITAEPASPDLKELRDALNGIMDYLQESVGTHMPSIFKIFESYSGLDFRGRIQNASGRVELVTNALGQEIQKMLETSSNFAKDLANDSANLKECVQNLEKASNSQHKSLMETSKTIENITTSIQGVSSQSEAMIEQGQDIKSIVEIIRDIADQTNLLALNAAIEAARAGEHGRGFAVVADEVRKLAERTQKSLSEIEANINILVQSISDTSESIKNQVKEVEEINASIEALRSVTEGNLKIASDSLEISQEIDKVSNDILEDVNKKQF
;
A
#
# COMPACT_ATOMS: atom_id res chain seq x y z
N MET A 1 -19.46 17.01 162.58
CA MET A 1 -19.19 17.64 161.30
C MET A 1 -17.99 17.00 160.65
N ILE A 2 -18.22 16.08 159.90
CA ILE A 2 -17.16 15.28 159.25
C ILE A 2 -17.14 15.75 157.71
N ALA A 3 -16.13 16.47 157.49
CA ALA A 3 -15.89 16.91 156.13
C ALA A 3 -15.34 15.81 155.30
N LEU A 4 -16.03 15.49 154.29
CA LEU A 4 -15.53 14.65 153.28
C LEU A 4 -14.48 15.39 152.44
N ILE A 5 -13.24 15.10 152.68
CA ILE A 5 -12.20 15.54 151.77
C ILE A 5 -12.15 14.48 150.65
N ILE A 6 -12.83 14.87 149.62
CA ILE A 6 -12.69 14.02 148.48
C ILE A 6 -11.36 14.34 147.84
N GLU A 7 -10.47 13.34 147.68
CA GLU A 7 -9.18 13.42 147.02
C GLU A 7 -9.35 13.88 145.58
N LYS A 8 -9.20 15.16 145.34
CA LYS A 8 -9.35 15.84 144.06
C LYS A 8 -8.33 15.31 143.06
N ASP A 9 -7.22 14.79 143.54
CA ASP A 9 -6.15 14.31 142.65
C ASP A 9 -6.51 12.98 142.01
N LYS A 10 -7.23 12.03 142.64
CA LYS A 10 -7.65 10.79 142.08
C LYS A 10 -8.79 10.99 141.05
N VAL A 11 -9.60 11.98 141.27
CA VAL A 11 -10.64 12.34 140.26
C VAL A 11 -10.04 12.98 139.01
N TYR A 12 -9.04 13.86 139.23
CA TYR A 12 -8.35 14.45 138.08
C TYR A 12 -7.45 13.40 137.33
N GLU A 13 -6.86 12.42 138.01
CA GLU A 13 -6.12 11.35 137.34
C GLU A 13 -7.03 10.45 136.54
N GLN A 14 -8.23 10.06 137.13
CA GLN A 14 -9.23 9.30 136.35
C GLN A 14 -9.83 10.05 135.20
N VAL A 15 -10.07 11.37 135.35
CA VAL A 15 -10.63 12.23 134.27
C VAL A 15 -9.51 12.42 133.24
N GLY A 16 -8.24 12.55 133.63
CA GLY A 16 -7.07 12.61 132.75
C GLY A 16 -6.95 11.31 131.90
N SER A 17 -7.01 10.16 132.54
CA SER A 17 -6.93 8.86 131.86
C SER A 17 -8.11 8.58 130.95
N VAL A 18 -9.34 8.94 131.39
CA VAL A 18 -10.52 8.85 130.52
C VAL A 18 -10.42 9.81 129.34
N ARG A 19 -9.97 11.07 129.52
CA ARG A 19 -9.71 12.02 128.39
C ARG A 19 -8.66 11.46 127.44
N PHE A 20 -7.52 10.92 127.99
CA PHE A 20 -6.50 10.37 127.13
C PHE A 20 -7.02 9.15 126.35
N VAL A 21 -7.77 8.26 126.96
CA VAL A 21 -8.38 7.11 126.25
C VAL A 21 -9.36 7.56 125.21
N VAL A 22 -10.20 8.58 125.47
CA VAL A 22 -11.17 9.14 124.52
C VAL A 22 -10.41 9.81 123.36
N ILE A 23 -9.34 10.56 123.62
CA ILE A 23 -8.53 11.21 122.59
C ILE A 23 -7.83 10.17 121.71
N VAL A 24 -7.22 9.13 122.34
CA VAL A 24 -6.59 8.04 121.60
C VAL A 24 -7.62 7.22 120.80
N ALA A 25 -8.78 6.89 121.41
CA ALA A 25 -9.85 6.20 120.72
C ALA A 25 -10.42 7.02 119.52
N SER A 26 -10.61 8.30 119.73
CA SER A 26 -11.06 9.17 118.64
C SER A 26 -10.01 9.32 117.57
N ALA A 27 -8.73 9.39 117.94
CA ALA A 27 -7.60 9.45 116.97
C ALA A 27 -7.53 8.15 116.13
N ILE A 28 -7.68 6.97 116.84
CA ILE A 28 -7.72 5.64 116.16
C ILE A 28 -8.98 5.62 115.20
N MET A 29 -10.13 6.06 115.69
CA MET A 29 -11.37 6.12 114.87
C MET A 29 -11.22 6.99 113.62
N VAL A 30 -10.62 8.18 113.81
CA VAL A 30 -10.37 9.11 112.66
C VAL A 30 -9.35 8.51 111.68
N LEU A 31 -8.27 7.86 112.24
CA LEU A 31 -7.29 7.16 111.41
C LEU A 31 -7.93 6.00 110.62
N ALA A 32 -8.78 5.16 111.37
CA ALA A 32 -9.52 4.07 110.72
C ALA A 32 -10.47 4.57 109.64
N LEU A 33 -11.15 5.70 109.88
CA LEU A 33 -12.03 6.34 108.90
C LEU A 33 -11.26 6.93 107.67
N ILE A 34 -10.08 7.54 107.90
CA ILE A 34 -9.19 7.96 106.84
C ILE A 34 -8.73 6.81 105.99
N ILE A 35 -8.31 5.70 106.67
CA ILE A 35 -7.92 4.49 105.94
C ILE A 35 -9.08 3.91 105.18
N ALA A 36 -10.24 3.80 105.80
CA ALA A 36 -11.45 3.30 105.12
C ALA A 36 -11.83 4.18 103.86
N ILE A 37 -11.82 5.49 104.07
CA ILE A 37 -12.09 6.44 102.93
C ILE A 37 -11.01 6.32 101.82
N THR A 38 -9.73 6.22 102.21
CA THR A 38 -8.64 6.08 101.18
C THR A 38 -8.72 4.74 100.50
N LEU A 39 -9.04 3.64 101.19
CA LEU A 39 -9.28 2.34 100.57
C LEU A 39 -10.50 2.36 99.64
N LEU A 40 -11.58 2.99 100.10
CA LEU A 40 -12.80 3.12 99.33
C LEU A 40 -12.62 3.99 98.07
N MET A 41 -11.98 5.14 98.22
CA MET A 41 -11.56 5.97 97.14
C MET A 41 -10.67 5.24 96.17
N ARG A 42 -9.70 4.48 96.65
CA ARG A 42 -8.82 3.69 95.78
C ARG A 42 -9.60 2.60 95.05
N ALA A 43 -10.53 1.87 95.73
CA ALA A 43 -11.33 0.80 95.10
C ALA A 43 -12.41 1.31 94.13
N ILE A 44 -13.08 2.41 94.50
CA ILE A 44 -14.24 2.92 93.70
C ILE A 44 -13.80 3.91 92.57
N VAL A 45 -12.79 4.74 92.84
CA VAL A 45 -12.43 5.78 91.92
C VAL A 45 -11.05 5.52 91.23
N SER A 46 -9.98 5.42 92.04
CA SER A 46 -8.60 5.34 91.48
C SER A 46 -8.40 4.16 90.56
N ASN A 47 -8.73 2.92 91.01
CA ASN A 47 -8.55 1.71 90.23
C ASN A 47 -9.37 1.72 88.93
N ARG A 48 -10.58 2.29 88.97
CA ARG A 48 -11.45 2.38 87.81
C ARG A 48 -10.97 3.49 86.85
N LEU A 49 -10.50 4.63 87.34
CA LEU A 49 -9.92 5.68 86.56
C LEU A 49 -8.63 5.21 85.87
N GLU A 50 -7.80 4.40 86.58
CA GLU A 50 -6.59 3.78 86.02
C GLU A 50 -6.91 2.85 84.85
N VAL A 51 -7.99 2.04 84.97
CA VAL A 51 -8.46 1.15 83.89
C VAL A 51 -8.92 1.97 82.69
N VAL A 52 -9.74 3.01 82.91
CA VAL A 52 -10.20 3.89 81.81
C VAL A 52 -9.00 4.58 81.16
N SER A 53 -8.07 5.15 81.93
CA SER A 53 -6.89 5.80 81.45
C SER A 53 -5.95 4.86 80.69
N SER A 54 -5.76 3.64 81.20
CA SER A 54 -4.96 2.58 80.49
C SER A 54 -5.65 2.16 79.17
N THR A 55 -6.96 1.95 79.18
CA THR A 55 -7.72 1.60 77.95
C THR A 55 -7.61 2.73 76.90
N LEU A 56 -7.76 3.98 77.31
CA LEU A 56 -7.61 5.13 76.46
C LEU A 56 -6.15 5.28 75.93
N SER A 57 -5.16 5.04 76.78
CA SER A 57 -3.73 5.06 76.33
C SER A 57 -3.42 3.98 75.29
N HIS A 58 -3.95 2.76 75.46
CA HIS A 58 -3.81 1.70 74.44
C HIS A 58 -4.59 2.06 73.16
N PHE A 59 -5.75 2.67 73.27
CA PHE A 59 -6.49 3.17 72.08
C PHE A 59 -5.73 4.22 71.29
N PHE A 60 -5.09 5.19 71.97
CA PHE A 60 -4.25 6.19 71.32
C PHE A 60 -2.98 5.58 70.69
N LYS A 61 -2.40 4.57 71.30
CA LYS A 61 -1.30 3.80 70.69
C LYS A 61 -1.76 3.10 69.40
N LEU A 62 -3.00 2.53 69.38
CA LEU A 62 -3.58 1.98 68.17
C LEU A 62 -3.76 3.04 67.06
N LEU A 63 -4.36 4.16 67.40
CA LEU A 63 -4.55 5.28 66.45
C LEU A 63 -3.24 5.79 65.85
N ASN A 64 -2.16 5.78 66.63
CA ASN A 64 -0.83 6.18 66.21
C ASN A 64 -0.04 5.05 65.49
N ASN A 65 -0.68 3.94 65.17
CA ASN A 65 -0.01 2.75 64.57
C ASN A 65 1.11 2.12 65.45
N GLN A 66 1.08 2.33 66.75
CA GLN A 66 2.07 1.84 67.71
C GLN A 66 1.64 0.56 68.41
N ALA A 67 0.43 0.05 68.15
CA ALA A 67 -0.12 -1.21 68.69
C ALA A 67 -1.04 -1.86 67.64
N ASN A 68 -1.17 -3.20 67.68
CA ASN A 68 -2.09 -3.92 66.82
C ASN A 68 -3.52 -3.90 67.39
N SER A 69 -4.51 -4.00 66.49
CA SER A 69 -5.94 -4.04 66.85
C SER A 69 -6.28 -5.18 67.84
N SER A 70 -5.52 -6.29 67.81
CA SER A 70 -5.66 -7.45 68.72
C SER A 70 -5.20 -7.20 70.16
N ASP A 71 -4.41 -6.14 70.38
CA ASP A 71 -3.76 -5.91 71.68
C ASP A 71 -4.66 -5.14 72.66
N ILE A 72 -5.79 -4.63 72.21
CA ILE A 72 -6.73 -3.87 73.02
C ILE A 72 -7.81 -4.82 73.60
N LYS A 73 -7.69 -5.09 74.90
CA LYS A 73 -8.74 -5.81 75.64
C LYS A 73 -9.83 -4.83 76.06
N LEU A 74 -11.04 -5.06 75.57
CA LEU A 74 -12.22 -4.34 76.02
C LEU A 74 -12.50 -4.71 77.52
N VAL A 75 -12.64 -3.73 78.36
CA VAL A 75 -12.93 -3.94 79.78
C VAL A 75 -14.44 -3.63 80.00
N GLU A 76 -15.22 -4.60 80.52
CA GLU A 76 -16.62 -4.39 80.82
C GLU A 76 -16.83 -3.33 81.93
N ALA A 77 -17.82 -2.47 81.69
CA ALA A 77 -18.20 -1.47 82.64
C ALA A 77 -18.93 -2.16 83.80
N LYS A 78 -18.32 -2.12 85.00
CA LYS A 78 -18.84 -2.80 86.21
C LYS A 78 -19.92 -1.99 86.96
N SER A 79 -20.22 -0.82 86.55
CA SER A 79 -21.26 0.04 87.19
C SER A 79 -21.93 0.95 86.14
N ASN A 80 -23.09 1.51 86.48
CA ASN A 80 -23.90 2.38 85.67
C ASN A 80 -23.74 3.88 86.04
N ASP A 81 -22.62 4.18 86.71
CA ASP A 81 -22.23 5.57 87.12
C ASP A 81 -21.50 6.28 85.93
N GLU A 82 -21.01 7.47 86.19
CA GLU A 82 -20.35 8.33 85.21
C GLU A 82 -19.14 7.61 84.58
N LEU A 83 -18.32 6.90 85.40
CA LEU A 83 -17.17 6.13 84.95
C LEU A 83 -17.58 4.93 84.09
N GLY A 84 -18.65 4.22 84.44
CA GLY A 84 -19.17 3.10 83.66
C GLY A 84 -19.74 3.56 82.31
N ARG A 85 -20.46 4.68 82.27
CA ARG A 85 -20.94 5.29 80.98
C ARG A 85 -19.77 5.73 80.10
N MET A 86 -18.75 6.32 80.73
CA MET A 86 -17.51 6.71 79.98
C MET A 86 -16.76 5.47 79.43
N GLN A 87 -16.61 4.39 80.21
CA GLN A 87 -16.03 3.14 79.75
C GLN A 87 -16.82 2.53 78.55
N THR A 88 -18.16 2.52 78.64
CA THR A 88 -19.02 2.00 77.58
C THR A 88 -18.88 2.84 76.30
N ALA A 89 -18.83 4.16 76.42
CA ALA A 89 -18.64 5.06 75.27
C ALA A 89 -17.24 4.85 74.65
N ILE A 90 -16.19 4.69 75.45
CA ILE A 90 -14.83 4.41 74.98
C ILE A 90 -14.79 3.05 74.27
N ASN A 91 -15.36 1.99 74.84
CA ASN A 91 -15.46 0.67 74.21
C ASN A 91 -16.16 0.71 72.88
N LYS A 92 -17.31 1.43 72.78
CA LYS A 92 -18.04 1.60 71.52
C LYS A 92 -17.18 2.31 70.45
N ASN A 93 -16.48 3.35 70.83
CA ASN A 93 -15.60 4.08 69.88
C ASN A 93 -14.40 3.21 69.45
N ILE A 94 -13.82 2.42 70.40
CA ILE A 94 -12.75 1.47 70.09
C ILE A 94 -13.21 0.45 69.02
N LEU A 95 -14.36 -0.21 69.24
CA LEU A 95 -14.92 -1.19 68.33
C LEU A 95 -15.22 -0.57 66.94
N GLN A 96 -15.81 0.63 66.94
CA GLN A 96 -16.09 1.34 65.66
C GLN A 96 -14.79 1.68 64.94
N THR A 97 -13.78 2.20 65.66
CA THR A 97 -12.49 2.53 65.07
C THR A 97 -11.74 1.32 64.57
N GLN A 98 -11.76 0.20 65.35
CA GLN A 98 -11.15 -1.08 64.89
C GLN A 98 -11.80 -1.59 63.60
N LYS A 99 -13.14 -1.50 63.49
CA LYS A 99 -13.87 -1.88 62.28
C LYS A 99 -13.45 -1.00 61.07
N ILE A 100 -13.44 0.33 61.26
CA ILE A 100 -12.99 1.29 60.22
C ILE A 100 -11.56 0.96 59.78
N MET A 101 -10.63 0.81 60.73
CA MET A 101 -9.24 0.50 60.39
C MET A 101 -9.09 -0.85 59.66
N GLN A 102 -9.91 -1.86 59.99
CA GLN A 102 -9.87 -3.14 59.30
C GLN A 102 -10.42 -3.04 57.87
N GLU A 103 -11.53 -2.35 57.68
CA GLU A 103 -12.12 -2.09 56.34
C GLU A 103 -11.15 -1.29 55.47
N ASP A 104 -10.55 -0.23 56.00
CA ASP A 104 -9.56 0.59 55.31
C ASP A 104 -8.28 -0.21 54.96
N LYS A 105 -7.78 -1.03 55.89
CA LYS A 105 -6.63 -1.89 55.64
C LYS A 105 -6.92 -2.92 54.55
N GLN A 106 -8.12 -3.49 54.52
CA GLN A 106 -8.54 -4.45 53.50
C GLN A 106 -8.64 -3.76 52.14
N ALA A 107 -9.18 -2.53 52.08
CA ALA A 107 -9.28 -1.73 50.84
C ALA A 107 -7.88 -1.36 50.30
N VAL A 108 -6.93 -1.00 51.17
CA VAL A 108 -5.55 -0.75 50.77
C VAL A 108 -4.89 -2.02 50.20
N GLN A 109 -5.10 -3.20 50.88
CA GLN A 109 -4.56 -4.46 50.36
C GLN A 109 -5.17 -4.86 49.00
N ASP A 110 -6.47 -4.69 48.83
CA ASP A 110 -7.14 -4.90 47.53
C ASP A 110 -6.58 -3.96 46.48
N THR A 111 -6.43 -2.67 46.80
CA THR A 111 -5.80 -1.68 45.93
C THR A 111 -4.40 -2.08 45.45
N ILE A 112 -3.53 -2.54 46.41
CA ILE A 112 -2.18 -2.96 46.06
C ILE A 112 -2.21 -4.15 45.10
N LYS A 113 -3.09 -5.12 45.30
CA LYS A 113 -3.28 -6.28 44.45
C LYS A 113 -3.74 -5.84 43.04
N VAL A 114 -4.78 -5.02 42.96
CA VAL A 114 -5.31 -4.51 41.69
C VAL A 114 -4.24 -3.73 40.92
N VAL A 115 -3.52 -2.82 41.59
CA VAL A 115 -2.41 -2.06 40.95
C VAL A 115 -1.31 -3.01 40.48
N SER A 116 -1.02 -4.09 41.20
CA SER A 116 -0.06 -5.11 40.74
C SER A 116 -0.53 -5.81 39.45
N ASP A 117 -1.81 -6.07 39.29
CA ASP A 117 -2.36 -6.72 38.10
C ASP A 117 -2.45 -5.74 36.94
N VAL A 118 -2.74 -4.45 37.21
CA VAL A 118 -2.64 -3.37 36.22
C VAL A 118 -1.21 -3.23 35.69
N LYS A 119 -0.20 -3.32 36.56
CA LYS A 119 1.22 -3.32 36.15
C LYS A 119 1.56 -4.49 35.21
N LYS A 120 0.87 -5.61 35.30
CA LYS A 120 1.02 -6.75 34.38
C LYS A 120 0.21 -6.57 33.09
N GLY A 121 -0.51 -5.43 32.96
CA GLY A 121 -1.30 -5.09 31.78
C GLY A 121 -2.72 -5.62 31.79
N ASN A 122 -3.26 -6.04 32.96
CA ASN A 122 -4.68 -6.39 33.10
C ASN A 122 -5.46 -5.15 33.55
N PHE A 123 -6.20 -4.53 32.63
CA PHE A 123 -6.99 -3.33 32.90
C PHE A 123 -8.48 -3.64 33.19
N ALA A 124 -8.87 -4.93 33.18
CA ALA A 124 -10.23 -5.34 33.50
C ALA A 124 -10.50 -5.45 35.01
N VAL A 125 -9.47 -5.38 35.86
CA VAL A 125 -9.58 -5.47 37.31
C VAL A 125 -10.13 -4.17 37.91
N ARG A 126 -10.85 -4.30 39.03
CA ARG A 126 -11.38 -3.15 39.79
C ARG A 126 -11.13 -3.35 41.28
N ILE A 127 -10.98 -2.25 42.02
CA ILE A 127 -10.93 -2.24 43.47
C ILE A 127 -12.36 -2.39 43.95
N THR A 128 -12.69 -3.52 44.58
CA THR A 128 -14.03 -3.90 45.03
C THR A 128 -14.23 -3.71 46.50
N ALA A 129 -13.15 -3.69 47.31
CA ALA A 129 -13.21 -3.44 48.73
C ALA A 129 -13.77 -2.04 49.03
N GLU A 130 -14.71 -1.95 49.97
CA GLU A 130 -15.37 -0.73 50.39
C GLU A 130 -14.66 -0.17 51.63
N PRO A 131 -13.83 0.89 51.53
CA PRO A 131 -13.21 1.52 52.67
C PRO A 131 -14.24 2.33 53.49
N ALA A 132 -13.99 2.43 54.80
CA ALA A 132 -14.82 3.28 55.66
C ALA A 132 -14.47 4.78 55.57
N SER A 133 -13.18 5.06 55.34
CA SER A 133 -12.64 6.41 55.22
C SER A 133 -13.10 7.09 53.94
N PRO A 134 -13.61 8.34 53.94
CA PRO A 134 -14.01 9.09 52.78
C PRO A 134 -12.84 9.28 51.78
N ASP A 135 -11.66 9.59 52.26
CA ASP A 135 -10.48 9.84 51.43
C ASP A 135 -10.06 8.57 50.65
N LEU A 136 -10.18 7.39 51.26
CA LEU A 136 -9.90 6.12 50.59
C LEU A 136 -11.00 5.74 49.59
N LYS A 137 -12.25 6.18 49.80
CA LYS A 137 -13.35 6.03 48.82
C LYS A 137 -13.05 6.85 47.58
N GLU A 138 -12.69 8.12 47.74
CA GLU A 138 -12.33 9.00 46.65
C GLU A 138 -11.14 8.45 45.85
N LEU A 139 -10.09 7.95 46.55
CA LEU A 139 -8.94 7.31 45.92
C LEU A 139 -9.34 6.05 45.13
N ARG A 140 -10.18 5.18 45.70
CA ARG A 140 -10.69 3.98 45.01
C ARG A 140 -11.43 4.38 43.73
N ASP A 141 -12.35 5.36 43.82
CA ASP A 141 -13.16 5.78 42.69
C ASP A 141 -12.31 6.43 41.60
N ALA A 142 -11.33 7.26 41.97
CA ALA A 142 -10.37 7.83 41.04
C ALA A 142 -9.51 6.75 40.33
N LEU A 143 -9.01 5.77 41.07
CA LEU A 143 -8.24 4.65 40.50
C LEU A 143 -9.11 3.76 39.59
N ASN A 144 -10.35 3.45 40.00
CA ASN A 144 -11.28 2.73 39.14
C ASN A 144 -11.59 3.51 37.87
N GLY A 145 -11.75 4.83 37.94
CA GLY A 145 -11.94 5.70 36.77
C GLY A 145 -10.72 5.69 35.80
N ILE A 146 -9.50 5.62 36.35
CA ILE A 146 -8.29 5.45 35.51
C ILE A 146 -8.33 4.08 34.80
N MET A 147 -8.74 3.03 35.48
CA MET A 147 -8.84 1.68 34.90
C MET A 147 -9.93 1.60 33.83
N ASP A 148 -11.07 2.30 34.02
CA ASP A 148 -12.12 2.44 32.99
C ASP A 148 -11.54 3.11 31.75
N TYR A 149 -10.84 4.22 31.90
CA TYR A 149 -10.20 4.93 30.79
C TYR A 149 -9.15 4.09 30.08
N LEU A 150 -8.30 3.37 30.82
CA LEU A 150 -7.30 2.46 30.24
C LEU A 150 -7.96 1.31 29.47
N GLN A 151 -9.02 0.73 30.01
CA GLN A 151 -9.76 -0.35 29.36
C GLN A 151 -10.43 0.14 28.07
N GLU A 152 -11.04 1.31 28.08
CA GLU A 152 -11.66 1.91 26.88
C GLU A 152 -10.61 2.30 25.84
N SER A 153 -9.52 2.91 26.27
CA SER A 153 -8.50 3.45 25.35
C SER A 153 -7.57 2.36 24.82
N VAL A 154 -7.09 1.48 25.68
CA VAL A 154 -6.10 0.45 25.33
C VAL A 154 -6.77 -0.88 25.03
N GLY A 155 -7.60 -1.36 25.98
CA GLY A 155 -8.23 -2.68 25.94
C GLY A 155 -8.13 -3.38 27.28
N THR A 156 -8.57 -4.63 27.32
CA THR A 156 -8.58 -5.41 28.57
C THR A 156 -7.22 -5.97 28.95
N HIS A 157 -6.37 -6.31 27.96
CA HIS A 157 -5.16 -7.09 28.18
C HIS A 157 -3.99 -6.62 27.30
N MET A 158 -3.13 -5.77 27.87
CA MET A 158 -1.92 -5.27 27.20
C MET A 158 -0.99 -6.38 26.64
N PRO A 159 -0.78 -7.51 27.35
CA PRO A 159 0.00 -8.63 26.82
C PRO A 159 -0.55 -9.22 25.52
N SER A 160 -1.87 -9.19 25.30
CA SER A 160 -2.49 -9.65 24.05
C SER A 160 -2.11 -8.77 22.88
N ILE A 161 -2.04 -7.44 23.07
CA ILE A 161 -1.60 -6.49 22.07
C ILE A 161 -0.13 -6.73 21.71
N PHE A 162 0.73 -6.89 22.72
CA PHE A 162 2.16 -7.18 22.49
C PHE A 162 2.37 -8.48 21.73
N LYS A 163 1.61 -9.53 22.05
CA LYS A 163 1.68 -10.82 21.35
C LYS A 163 1.34 -10.67 19.86
N ILE A 164 0.34 -9.85 19.53
CA ILE A 164 -0.01 -9.59 18.13
C ILE A 164 1.09 -8.77 17.42
N PHE A 165 1.65 -7.75 18.08
CA PHE A 165 2.78 -7.02 17.51
C PHE A 165 4.03 -7.87 17.31
N GLU A 166 4.30 -8.80 18.20
CA GLU A 166 5.38 -9.78 18.07
C GLU A 166 5.12 -10.70 16.86
N SER A 167 3.88 -11.17 16.70
CA SER A 167 3.45 -11.92 15.51
C SER A 167 3.66 -11.11 14.23
N TYR A 168 3.25 -9.84 14.20
CA TYR A 168 3.44 -8.95 13.04
C TYR A 168 4.92 -8.68 12.75
N SER A 169 5.75 -8.55 13.79
CA SER A 169 7.22 -8.44 13.63
C SER A 169 7.83 -9.71 13.05
N GLY A 170 7.22 -10.86 13.29
CA GLY A 170 7.55 -12.15 12.69
C GLY A 170 6.90 -12.39 11.32
N LEU A 171 6.28 -11.35 10.72
CA LEU A 171 5.58 -11.42 9.43
C LEU A 171 4.35 -12.36 9.42
N ASP A 172 3.78 -12.67 10.58
CA ASP A 172 2.52 -13.42 10.69
C ASP A 172 1.38 -12.46 11.05
N PHE A 173 0.54 -12.16 10.07
CA PHE A 173 -0.56 -11.20 10.16
C PHE A 173 -1.92 -11.88 10.40
N ARG A 174 -1.96 -13.20 10.63
CA ARG A 174 -3.20 -13.96 10.88
C ARG A 174 -3.78 -13.72 12.26
N GLY A 175 -2.92 -13.33 13.22
CA GLY A 175 -3.30 -13.13 14.62
C GLY A 175 -4.35 -12.03 14.80
N ARG A 176 -5.31 -12.25 15.74
CA ARG A 176 -6.34 -11.28 16.14
C ARG A 176 -6.50 -11.27 17.65
N ILE A 177 -6.77 -10.09 18.20
CA ILE A 177 -7.15 -9.94 19.61
C ILE A 177 -8.61 -10.34 19.71
N GLN A 178 -8.87 -11.41 20.48
CA GLN A 178 -10.23 -11.89 20.74
C GLN A 178 -10.99 -10.92 21.65
N ASN A 179 -12.26 -10.69 21.37
CA ASN A 179 -13.12 -9.79 22.16
C ASN A 179 -12.53 -8.38 22.34
N ALA A 180 -11.85 -7.87 21.33
CA ALA A 180 -11.28 -6.53 21.34
C ALA A 180 -12.35 -5.49 21.66
N SER A 181 -12.13 -4.68 22.70
CA SER A 181 -13.05 -3.66 23.17
C SER A 181 -12.44 -2.27 23.26
N GLY A 182 -11.15 -2.17 23.55
CA GLY A 182 -10.42 -0.92 23.60
C GLY A 182 -10.00 -0.43 22.22
N ARG A 183 -9.81 0.88 22.10
CA ARG A 183 -9.45 1.52 20.81
C ARG A 183 -8.17 0.95 20.21
N VAL A 184 -7.14 0.72 21.04
CA VAL A 184 -5.87 0.16 20.55
C VAL A 184 -6.07 -1.27 20.06
N GLU A 185 -6.82 -2.11 20.76
CA GLU A 185 -7.14 -3.48 20.35
C GLU A 185 -7.86 -3.50 19.01
N LEU A 186 -8.89 -2.64 18.83
CA LEU A 186 -9.67 -2.55 17.61
C LEU A 186 -8.82 -2.08 16.42
N VAL A 187 -8.01 -1.02 16.64
CA VAL A 187 -7.11 -0.50 15.59
C VAL A 187 -6.04 -1.54 15.22
N THR A 188 -5.51 -2.29 16.20
CA THR A 188 -4.55 -3.36 15.93
C THR A 188 -5.17 -4.46 15.04
N ASN A 189 -6.40 -4.89 15.32
CA ASN A 189 -7.12 -5.85 14.50
C ASN A 189 -7.41 -5.32 13.09
N ALA A 190 -7.84 -4.05 12.98
CA ALA A 190 -8.08 -3.40 11.69
C ALA A 190 -6.80 -3.29 10.86
N LEU A 191 -5.68 -2.90 11.51
CA LEU A 191 -4.37 -2.84 10.85
C LEU A 191 -3.95 -4.22 10.29
N GLY A 192 -4.09 -5.28 11.08
CA GLY A 192 -3.79 -6.63 10.60
C GLY A 192 -4.66 -7.04 9.41
N GLN A 193 -5.94 -6.68 9.40
CA GLN A 193 -6.85 -6.96 8.29
C GLN A 193 -6.48 -6.18 7.02
N GLU A 194 -6.12 -4.91 7.15
CA GLU A 194 -5.68 -4.10 6.01
C GLU A 194 -4.35 -4.61 5.42
N ILE A 195 -3.41 -5.04 6.28
CA ILE A 195 -2.16 -5.66 5.81
C ILE A 195 -2.44 -6.95 5.04
N GLN A 196 -3.32 -7.83 5.54
CA GLN A 196 -3.71 -9.06 4.82
C GLN A 196 -4.27 -8.74 3.43
N LYS A 197 -5.24 -7.83 3.37
CA LYS A 197 -5.84 -7.39 2.11
C LYS A 197 -4.82 -6.80 1.14
N MET A 198 -3.88 -6.01 1.65
CA MET A 198 -2.79 -5.46 0.84
C MET A 198 -1.87 -6.56 0.29
N LEU A 199 -1.55 -7.57 1.09
CA LEU A 199 -0.73 -8.71 0.67
C LEU A 199 -1.45 -9.59 -0.38
N GLU A 200 -2.75 -9.86 -0.19
CA GLU A 200 -3.58 -10.56 -1.19
C GLU A 200 -3.61 -9.79 -2.51
N THR A 201 -3.83 -8.48 -2.44
CA THR A 201 -3.84 -7.61 -3.62
C THR A 201 -2.49 -7.62 -4.32
N SER A 202 -1.38 -7.51 -3.57
CA SER A 202 -0.03 -7.57 -4.12
C SER A 202 0.27 -8.92 -4.78
N SER A 203 -0.18 -10.03 -4.18
CA SER A 203 -0.05 -11.36 -4.76
C SER A 203 -0.80 -11.49 -6.10
N ASN A 204 -2.02 -10.95 -6.17
CA ASN A 204 -2.80 -10.98 -7.40
C ASN A 204 -2.17 -10.11 -8.49
N PHE A 205 -1.72 -8.88 -8.15
CA PHE A 205 -1.01 -8.03 -9.10
C PHE A 205 0.26 -8.69 -9.64
N ALA A 206 1.02 -9.37 -8.80
CA ALA A 206 2.21 -10.07 -9.27
C ALA A 206 1.88 -11.23 -10.22
N LYS A 207 0.80 -11.98 -9.98
CA LYS A 207 0.32 -13.02 -10.89
C LYS A 207 -0.15 -12.45 -12.22
N ASP A 208 -0.92 -11.35 -12.18
CA ASP A 208 -1.39 -10.69 -13.39
C ASP A 208 -0.20 -10.16 -14.21
N LEU A 209 0.80 -9.56 -13.54
CA LEU A 209 2.01 -9.07 -14.16
C LEU A 209 2.83 -10.20 -14.81
N ALA A 210 2.92 -11.39 -14.18
CA ALA A 210 3.56 -12.56 -14.77
C ALA A 210 2.81 -13.05 -16.03
N ASN A 211 1.47 -13.06 -16.00
CA ASN A 211 0.67 -13.41 -17.15
C ASN A 211 0.83 -12.41 -18.30
N ASP A 212 0.81 -11.11 -17.99
CA ASP A 212 1.02 -10.06 -19.00
C ASP A 212 2.40 -10.13 -19.61
N SER A 213 3.44 -10.44 -18.82
CA SER A 213 4.79 -10.70 -19.30
C SER A 213 4.83 -11.89 -20.27
N ALA A 214 4.17 -13.00 -19.94
CA ALA A 214 4.08 -14.16 -20.82
C ALA A 214 3.39 -13.83 -22.14
N ASN A 215 2.28 -13.10 -22.11
CA ASN A 215 1.56 -12.62 -23.29
C ASN A 215 2.42 -11.68 -24.15
N LEU A 216 3.15 -10.75 -23.51
CA LEU A 216 4.08 -9.87 -24.20
C LEU A 216 5.17 -10.65 -24.92
N LYS A 217 5.75 -11.66 -24.28
CA LYS A 217 6.75 -12.53 -24.87
C LYS A 217 6.21 -13.26 -26.12
N GLU A 218 4.99 -13.75 -26.09
CA GLU A 218 4.34 -14.36 -27.24
C GLU A 218 4.14 -13.35 -28.38
N CYS A 219 3.65 -12.15 -28.07
CA CYS A 219 3.48 -11.07 -29.04
C CYS A 219 4.83 -10.68 -29.70
N VAL A 220 5.89 -10.58 -28.91
CA VAL A 220 7.24 -10.27 -29.41
C VAL A 220 7.77 -11.37 -30.35
N GLN A 221 7.60 -12.64 -29.99
CA GLN A 221 7.98 -13.76 -30.86
C GLN A 221 7.23 -13.75 -32.19
N ASN A 222 5.95 -13.39 -32.18
CA ASN A 222 5.13 -13.26 -33.37
C ASN A 222 5.58 -12.06 -34.22
N LEU A 223 5.94 -10.93 -33.60
CA LEU A 223 6.51 -9.76 -34.28
C LEU A 223 7.85 -10.10 -34.95
N GLU A 224 8.73 -10.81 -34.25
CA GLU A 224 10.01 -11.27 -34.81
C GLU A 224 9.81 -12.15 -36.05
N LYS A 225 8.91 -13.14 -35.97
CA LYS A 225 8.59 -14.01 -37.14
C LYS A 225 8.03 -13.22 -38.31
N ALA A 226 7.10 -12.28 -38.03
CA ALA A 226 6.50 -11.42 -39.05
C ALA A 226 7.55 -10.51 -39.71
N SER A 227 8.42 -9.90 -38.93
CA SER A 227 9.52 -9.04 -39.40
C SER A 227 10.55 -9.80 -40.25
N ASN A 228 10.91 -11.02 -39.82
CA ASN A 228 11.78 -11.88 -40.61
C ASN A 228 11.14 -12.31 -41.95
N SER A 229 9.84 -12.61 -41.95
CA SER A 229 9.09 -12.88 -43.19
C SER A 229 9.03 -11.67 -44.11
N GLN A 230 8.78 -10.49 -43.55
CA GLN A 230 8.75 -9.21 -44.28
C GLN A 230 10.12 -8.90 -44.90
N HIS A 231 11.21 -9.10 -44.12
CA HIS A 231 12.57 -8.93 -44.62
C HIS A 231 12.84 -9.80 -45.86
N LYS A 232 12.45 -11.07 -45.82
CA LYS A 232 12.56 -11.99 -46.93
C LYS A 232 11.76 -11.51 -48.18
N SER A 233 10.52 -11.10 -47.98
CA SER A 233 9.68 -10.57 -49.03
C SER A 233 10.26 -9.28 -49.68
N LEU A 234 10.87 -8.39 -48.88
CA LEU A 234 11.57 -7.19 -49.40
C LEU A 234 12.78 -7.58 -50.25
N MET A 235 13.56 -8.58 -49.85
CA MET A 235 14.67 -9.08 -50.68
C MET A 235 14.18 -9.62 -52.01
N GLU A 236 13.12 -10.42 -52.04
CA GLU A 236 12.53 -10.96 -53.28
C GLU A 236 11.95 -9.83 -54.16
N THR A 237 11.31 -8.82 -53.54
CA THR A 237 10.80 -7.62 -54.27
C THR A 237 11.94 -6.81 -54.87
N SER A 238 13.03 -6.56 -54.12
CA SER A 238 14.20 -5.85 -54.60
C SER A 238 14.81 -6.54 -55.84
N LYS A 239 14.93 -7.89 -55.80
CA LYS A 239 15.39 -8.66 -56.96
C LYS A 239 14.47 -8.56 -58.17
N THR A 240 13.16 -8.50 -57.92
CA THR A 240 12.18 -8.34 -59.01
C THR A 240 12.30 -6.96 -59.64
N ILE A 241 12.54 -5.89 -58.87
CA ILE A 241 12.77 -4.55 -59.33
C ILE A 241 14.06 -4.43 -60.17
N GLU A 242 15.11 -5.13 -59.73
CA GLU A 242 16.36 -5.20 -60.54
C GLU A 242 16.12 -5.85 -61.90
N ASN A 243 15.31 -6.91 -62.00
CA ASN A 243 14.93 -7.51 -63.28
C ASN A 243 14.06 -6.57 -64.14
N ILE A 244 13.12 -5.80 -63.53
CA ILE A 244 12.34 -4.83 -64.23
C ILE A 244 13.23 -3.71 -64.80
N THR A 245 14.20 -3.21 -63.99
CA THR A 245 15.16 -2.20 -64.46
C THR A 245 15.94 -2.68 -65.68
N THR A 246 16.42 -3.93 -65.65
CA THR A 246 17.10 -4.54 -66.79
C THR A 246 16.20 -4.64 -68.01
N SER A 247 14.96 -5.04 -67.82
CA SER A 247 13.97 -5.11 -68.93
C SER A 247 13.66 -3.73 -69.54
N ILE A 248 13.51 -2.69 -68.70
CA ILE A 248 13.31 -1.31 -69.16
C ILE A 248 14.50 -0.83 -69.98
N GLN A 249 15.70 -1.09 -69.55
CA GLN A 249 16.94 -0.77 -70.31
C GLN A 249 16.93 -1.45 -71.68
N GLY A 250 16.57 -2.76 -71.71
CA GLY A 250 16.44 -3.50 -72.97
C GLY A 250 15.44 -2.88 -73.95
N VAL A 251 14.23 -2.53 -73.45
CA VAL A 251 13.17 -1.88 -74.27
C VAL A 251 13.63 -0.51 -74.72
N SER A 252 14.33 0.28 -73.90
CA SER A 252 14.91 1.58 -74.29
C SER A 252 15.86 1.45 -75.46
N SER A 253 16.85 0.53 -75.34
CA SER A 253 17.82 0.28 -76.44
C SER A 253 17.13 -0.18 -77.73
N GLN A 254 16.11 -1.02 -77.63
CA GLN A 254 15.33 -1.51 -78.76
C GLN A 254 14.56 -0.38 -79.43
N SER A 255 13.96 0.53 -78.61
CA SER A 255 13.27 1.69 -79.14
C SER A 255 14.19 2.66 -79.90
N GLU A 256 15.38 2.91 -79.41
CA GLU A 256 16.41 3.67 -80.06
C GLU A 256 16.80 3.07 -81.44
N ALA A 257 17.04 1.76 -81.44
CA ALA A 257 17.33 1.05 -82.72
C ALA A 257 16.18 1.09 -83.72
N MET A 258 14.96 1.00 -83.23
CA MET A 258 13.76 1.16 -84.13
C MET A 258 13.62 2.55 -84.72
N ILE A 259 13.95 3.61 -83.97
CA ILE A 259 13.95 5.01 -84.49
C ILE A 259 15.01 5.15 -85.62
N GLU A 260 16.21 4.63 -85.39
CA GLU A 260 17.27 4.63 -86.38
C GLU A 260 16.84 3.85 -87.63
N GLN A 261 16.27 2.66 -87.51
CA GLN A 261 15.76 1.84 -88.62
C GLN A 261 14.63 2.55 -89.34
N GLY A 262 13.73 3.23 -88.63
CA GLY A 262 12.70 4.04 -89.22
C GLY A 262 13.25 5.18 -90.09
N GLN A 263 14.34 5.85 -89.65
CA GLN A 263 15.05 6.89 -90.38
C GLN A 263 15.70 6.35 -91.66
N ASP A 264 16.34 5.13 -91.55
CA ASP A 264 16.94 4.45 -92.70
C ASP A 264 15.89 4.11 -93.76
N ILE A 265 14.73 3.55 -93.33
CA ILE A 265 13.62 3.27 -94.26
C ILE A 265 13.12 4.54 -94.96
N LYS A 266 13.01 5.66 -94.19
CA LYS A 266 12.62 6.97 -94.80
C LYS A 266 13.58 7.39 -95.87
N SER A 267 14.88 7.26 -95.66
CA SER A 267 15.91 7.57 -96.67
C SER A 267 15.79 6.64 -97.89
N ILE A 268 15.47 5.37 -97.72
CA ILE A 268 15.25 4.46 -98.84
C ILE A 268 14.02 4.85 -99.65
N VAL A 269 12.90 5.24 -98.98
CA VAL A 269 11.65 5.70 -99.56
C VAL A 269 11.94 6.97 -100.46
N GLU A 270 12.75 7.88 -99.95
CA GLU A 270 13.16 9.07 -100.68
C GLU A 270 13.94 8.75 -101.97
N ILE A 271 14.90 7.84 -101.92
CA ILE A 271 15.66 7.35 -103.10
C ILE A 271 14.69 6.70 -104.10
N ILE A 272 13.76 5.83 -103.61
CA ILE A 272 12.82 5.16 -104.53
C ILE A 272 11.86 6.21 -105.18
N ARG A 273 11.47 7.24 -104.44
CA ARG A 273 10.68 8.36 -104.98
C ARG A 273 11.43 9.08 -106.12
N ASP A 274 12.72 9.36 -105.92
CA ASP A 274 13.55 10.00 -106.96
C ASP A 274 13.65 9.08 -108.22
N ILE A 275 13.74 7.76 -108.05
CA ILE A 275 13.72 6.79 -109.18
C ILE A 275 12.36 6.79 -109.85
N ALA A 276 11.26 6.86 -109.10
CA ALA A 276 9.91 6.91 -109.68
C ALA A 276 9.70 8.22 -110.48
N ASP A 277 10.18 9.34 -109.93
CA ASP A 277 10.15 10.65 -110.60
C ASP A 277 10.97 10.59 -111.91
N GLN A 278 12.19 10.04 -111.86
CA GLN A 278 13.01 9.91 -113.11
C GLN A 278 12.33 8.99 -114.10
N THR A 279 11.71 7.85 -113.62
CA THR A 279 11.00 6.88 -114.49
C THR A 279 9.78 7.57 -115.15
N ASN A 280 9.05 8.42 -114.41
CA ASN A 280 7.93 9.20 -114.93
C ASN A 280 8.33 10.17 -116.00
N LEU A 281 9.49 10.87 -115.77
CA LEU A 281 10.08 11.75 -116.76
C LEU A 281 10.58 11.04 -118.06
N LEU A 282 11.22 9.86 -117.87
CA LEU A 282 11.68 9.01 -118.96
C LEU A 282 10.48 8.52 -119.80
N ALA A 283 9.44 8.07 -119.14
CA ALA A 283 8.21 7.64 -119.78
C ALA A 283 7.50 8.76 -120.56
N LEU A 284 7.44 9.95 -119.97
CA LEU A 284 6.91 11.15 -120.65
C LEU A 284 7.71 11.52 -121.90
N ASN A 285 9.06 11.49 -121.78
CA ASN A 285 9.88 11.74 -122.96
C ASN A 285 9.73 10.69 -124.05
N ALA A 286 9.59 9.39 -123.68
CA ALA A 286 9.32 8.31 -124.61
C ALA A 286 7.95 8.44 -125.27
N ALA A 287 6.93 8.85 -124.52
CA ALA A 287 5.56 9.12 -125.08
C ALA A 287 5.59 10.26 -126.11
N ILE A 288 6.35 11.33 -125.79
CA ILE A 288 6.53 12.46 -126.70
C ILE A 288 7.21 11.98 -128.01
N GLU A 289 8.30 11.22 -127.95
CA GLU A 289 9.03 10.77 -129.16
C GLU A 289 8.21 9.73 -129.93
N ALA A 290 7.41 8.85 -129.23
CA ALA A 290 6.50 7.95 -129.86
C ALA A 290 5.39 8.65 -130.61
N ALA A 291 4.86 9.77 -130.09
CA ALA A 291 3.89 10.65 -130.79
C ALA A 291 4.54 11.32 -132.02
N ARG A 292 5.79 11.65 -131.94
CA ARG A 292 6.60 12.24 -133.01
C ARG A 292 6.82 11.32 -134.21
N ALA A 293 6.92 9.95 -133.91
CA ALA A 293 7.10 8.89 -134.90
C ALA A 293 5.81 8.50 -135.65
N GLY A 294 4.62 9.12 -135.34
CA GLY A 294 3.37 8.92 -136.03
C GLY A 294 2.84 7.46 -135.88
N GLU A 295 2.30 6.93 -137.01
CA GLU A 295 1.76 5.54 -137.04
C GLU A 295 2.78 4.45 -136.59
N HIS A 296 4.09 4.69 -136.88
CA HIS A 296 5.16 3.75 -136.47
C HIS A 296 5.44 3.73 -134.96
N GLY A 297 5.11 4.82 -134.24
CA GLY A 297 5.32 4.94 -132.77
C GLY A 297 4.18 4.46 -131.88
N ARG A 298 3.01 4.09 -132.48
CA ARG A 298 1.78 3.81 -131.74
C ARG A 298 1.89 2.75 -130.66
N GLY A 299 2.61 1.65 -130.87
CA GLY A 299 2.91 0.61 -129.88
C GLY A 299 3.79 1.11 -128.76
N PHE A 300 4.80 1.95 -129.05
CA PHE A 300 5.67 2.52 -128.02
C PHE A 300 4.98 3.56 -127.14
N ALA A 301 4.02 4.37 -127.75
CA ALA A 301 3.23 5.33 -127.00
C ALA A 301 2.39 4.67 -125.89
N VAL A 302 1.75 3.50 -126.22
CA VAL A 302 0.96 2.72 -125.20
C VAL A 302 1.85 2.20 -124.07
N VAL A 303 3.04 1.65 -124.40
CA VAL A 303 3.96 1.21 -123.35
C VAL A 303 4.50 2.36 -122.48
N ALA A 304 4.86 3.50 -123.09
CA ALA A 304 5.26 4.68 -122.40
C ALA A 304 4.21 5.20 -121.40
N ASP A 305 2.93 5.31 -121.86
CA ASP A 305 1.85 5.73 -121.01
C ASP A 305 1.56 4.76 -119.89
N GLU A 306 1.73 3.43 -120.04
CA GLU A 306 1.58 2.40 -118.99
C GLU A 306 2.76 2.50 -117.98
N VAL A 307 4.03 2.74 -118.43
CA VAL A 307 5.14 2.97 -117.53
C VAL A 307 4.92 4.27 -116.76
N ARG A 308 4.41 5.33 -117.39
CA ARG A 308 4.09 6.58 -116.72
C ARG A 308 3.03 6.35 -115.57
N LYS A 309 1.96 5.66 -115.87
CA LYS A 309 0.94 5.27 -114.85
C LYS A 309 1.49 4.44 -113.74
N LEU A 310 2.44 3.52 -114.01
CA LEU A 310 3.11 2.73 -113.03
C LEU A 310 3.96 3.60 -112.10
N ALA A 311 4.71 4.55 -112.66
CA ALA A 311 5.52 5.51 -111.89
C ALA A 311 4.63 6.42 -111.00
N GLU A 312 3.51 6.93 -111.51
CA GLU A 312 2.52 7.71 -110.70
C GLU A 312 1.93 6.85 -109.54
N ARG A 313 1.58 5.58 -109.83
CA ARG A 313 1.12 4.64 -108.74
C ARG A 313 2.20 4.37 -107.74
N THR A 314 3.45 4.22 -108.18
CA THR A 314 4.60 4.05 -107.29
C THR A 314 4.80 5.19 -106.36
N GLN A 315 4.76 6.45 -106.90
CA GLN A 315 4.82 7.70 -106.13
C GLN A 315 3.74 7.77 -105.07
N LYS A 316 2.48 7.39 -105.43
CA LYS A 316 1.36 7.39 -104.49
C LYS A 316 1.59 6.40 -103.37
N SER A 317 2.01 5.18 -103.72
CA SER A 317 2.27 4.15 -102.73
C SER A 317 3.43 4.53 -101.80
N LEU A 318 4.49 5.21 -102.30
CA LEU A 318 5.60 5.72 -101.51
C LEU A 318 5.16 6.78 -100.49
N SER A 319 4.22 7.70 -100.94
CA SER A 319 3.64 8.70 -100.02
C SER A 319 2.82 8.08 -98.88
N GLU A 320 2.11 6.95 -99.18
CA GLU A 320 1.37 6.21 -98.14
C GLU A 320 2.35 5.46 -97.18
N ILE A 321 3.46 4.94 -97.72
CA ILE A 321 4.52 4.27 -96.87
C ILE A 321 5.21 5.34 -96.00
N GLU A 322 5.56 6.50 -96.50
CA GLU A 322 6.16 7.60 -95.76
C GLU A 322 5.28 8.06 -94.59
N ALA A 323 3.94 8.24 -94.90
CA ALA A 323 2.99 8.56 -93.83
C ALA A 323 2.98 7.53 -92.72
N ASN A 324 2.97 6.22 -93.08
CA ASN A 324 2.99 5.12 -92.09
C ASN A 324 4.31 5.06 -91.28
N ILE A 325 5.46 5.34 -91.94
CA ILE A 325 6.74 5.43 -91.24
C ILE A 325 6.79 6.58 -90.23
N ASN A 326 6.24 7.76 -90.61
CA ASN A 326 6.17 8.88 -89.68
C ASN A 326 5.29 8.56 -88.46
N ILE A 327 4.17 7.89 -88.66
CA ILE A 327 3.29 7.43 -87.56
C ILE A 327 4.04 6.39 -86.70
N LEU A 328 4.76 5.44 -87.27
CA LEU A 328 5.58 4.45 -86.56
C LEU A 328 6.68 5.12 -85.73
N VAL A 329 7.46 6.02 -86.26
CA VAL A 329 8.54 6.77 -85.60
C VAL A 329 7.92 7.59 -84.41
N GLN A 330 6.78 8.26 -84.63
CA GLN A 330 6.11 8.95 -83.54
C GLN A 330 5.66 8.04 -82.44
N SER A 331 5.06 6.86 -82.70
CA SER A 331 4.64 5.88 -81.73
C SER A 331 5.77 5.35 -80.95
N ILE A 332 6.98 5.15 -81.57
CA ILE A 332 8.19 4.72 -80.87
C ILE A 332 8.73 5.82 -79.95
N SER A 333 8.67 7.09 -80.40
CA SER A 333 9.05 8.25 -79.58
C SER A 333 8.15 8.39 -78.34
N ASP A 334 6.83 8.21 -78.45
CA ASP A 334 5.91 8.18 -77.33
C ASP A 334 6.18 7.01 -76.36
N THR A 335 6.56 5.88 -76.95
CA THR A 335 7.01 4.70 -76.12
C THR A 335 8.29 5.05 -75.36
N SER A 336 9.26 5.71 -75.97
CA SER A 336 10.53 6.15 -75.34
C SER A 336 10.27 7.12 -74.18
N GLU A 337 9.32 8.04 -74.31
CA GLU A 337 8.91 8.93 -73.22
C GLU A 337 8.25 8.15 -72.07
N SER A 338 7.38 7.17 -72.38
CA SER A 338 6.77 6.31 -71.37
C SER A 338 7.82 5.50 -70.58
N ILE A 339 8.88 5.01 -71.26
CA ILE A 339 10.01 4.31 -70.64
C ILE A 339 10.72 5.23 -69.64
N LYS A 340 10.98 6.50 -69.99
CA LYS A 340 11.60 7.46 -69.06
C LYS A 340 10.80 7.69 -67.80
N ASN A 341 9.46 7.70 -67.92
CA ASN A 341 8.58 7.81 -66.79
C ASN A 341 8.62 6.52 -65.92
N GLN A 342 8.64 5.33 -66.54
CA GLN A 342 8.80 4.06 -65.82
C GLN A 342 10.12 3.98 -65.03
N VAL A 343 11.23 4.52 -65.56
CA VAL A 343 12.52 4.58 -64.82
C VAL A 343 12.34 5.36 -63.54
N LYS A 344 11.69 6.52 -63.56
CA LYS A 344 11.42 7.33 -62.36
C LYS A 344 10.57 6.57 -61.32
N GLU A 345 9.50 5.90 -61.81
CA GLU A 345 8.63 5.11 -60.95
C GLU A 345 9.42 3.97 -60.26
N VAL A 346 10.34 3.31 -60.97
CA VAL A 346 11.19 2.27 -60.40
C VAL A 346 12.18 2.86 -59.38
N GLU A 347 12.71 4.05 -59.58
CA GLU A 347 13.55 4.73 -58.58
C GLU A 347 12.76 5.06 -57.32
N GLU A 348 11.50 5.53 -57.43
CA GLU A 348 10.61 5.77 -56.27
C GLU A 348 10.26 4.49 -55.53
N ILE A 349 10.02 3.37 -56.23
CA ILE A 349 9.78 2.07 -55.65
C ILE A 349 11.02 1.60 -54.87
N ASN A 350 12.22 1.77 -55.45
CA ASN A 350 13.46 1.41 -54.74
C ASN A 350 13.66 2.21 -53.46
N ALA A 351 13.40 3.51 -53.46
CA ALA A 351 13.43 4.35 -52.28
C ALA A 351 12.43 3.87 -51.21
N SER A 352 11.23 3.45 -51.64
CA SER A 352 10.19 2.91 -50.73
C SER A 352 10.61 1.56 -50.12
N ILE A 353 11.28 0.67 -50.87
CA ILE A 353 11.81 -0.59 -50.40
C ILE A 353 12.89 -0.36 -49.31
N GLU A 354 13.81 0.57 -49.51
CA GLU A 354 14.84 0.89 -48.50
C GLU A 354 14.22 1.49 -47.22
N ALA A 355 13.17 2.33 -47.35
CA ALA A 355 12.44 2.81 -46.18
C ALA A 355 11.76 1.68 -45.42
N LEU A 356 11.08 0.75 -46.11
CA LEU A 356 10.46 -0.45 -45.50
C LEU A 356 11.49 -1.37 -44.85
N ARG A 357 12.68 -1.51 -45.42
CA ARG A 357 13.79 -2.28 -44.86
C ARG A 357 14.23 -1.69 -43.51
N SER A 358 14.42 -0.38 -43.45
CA SER A 358 14.75 0.34 -42.21
C SER A 358 13.70 0.16 -41.15
N VAL A 359 12.39 0.20 -41.49
CA VAL A 359 11.31 -0.06 -40.56
C VAL A 359 11.34 -1.50 -40.07
N THR A 360 11.61 -2.46 -40.94
CA THR A 360 11.70 -3.89 -40.57
C THR A 360 12.85 -4.17 -39.62
N GLU A 361 14.01 -3.57 -39.82
CA GLU A 361 15.16 -3.62 -38.92
C GLU A 361 14.84 -2.97 -37.58
N GLY A 362 14.12 -1.83 -37.60
CA GLY A 362 13.61 -1.17 -36.38
C GLY A 362 12.67 -2.06 -35.59
N ASN A 363 11.74 -2.75 -36.25
CA ASN A 363 10.82 -3.70 -35.61
C ASN A 363 11.55 -4.86 -34.93
N LEU A 364 12.60 -5.41 -35.54
CA LEU A 364 13.43 -6.45 -34.94
C LEU A 364 14.15 -5.96 -33.68
N LYS A 365 14.65 -4.72 -33.69
CA LYS A 365 15.23 -4.09 -32.49
C LYS A 365 14.20 -3.91 -31.39
N ILE A 366 13.03 -3.36 -31.72
CA ILE A 366 11.93 -3.20 -30.77
C ILE A 366 11.51 -4.55 -30.18
N ALA A 367 11.45 -5.60 -30.98
CA ALA A 367 11.17 -6.95 -30.51
C ALA A 367 12.22 -7.42 -29.49
N SER A 368 13.51 -7.22 -29.76
CA SER A 368 14.60 -7.57 -28.85
C SER A 368 14.52 -6.80 -27.53
N ASP A 369 14.32 -5.48 -27.58
CA ASP A 369 14.22 -4.62 -26.39
C ASP A 369 12.96 -4.98 -25.56
N SER A 370 11.84 -5.28 -26.23
CA SER A 370 10.60 -5.72 -25.55
C SER A 370 10.73 -7.09 -24.89
N LEU A 371 11.55 -8.00 -25.45
CA LEU A 371 11.84 -9.28 -24.83
C LEU A 371 12.63 -9.11 -23.53
N GLU A 372 13.62 -8.21 -23.53
CA GLU A 372 14.42 -7.88 -22.33
C GLU A 372 13.52 -7.29 -21.24
N ILE A 373 12.65 -6.33 -21.58
CA ILE A 373 11.67 -5.74 -20.66
C ILE A 373 10.74 -6.83 -20.10
N SER A 374 10.25 -7.74 -20.94
CA SER A 374 9.40 -8.86 -20.48
C SER A 374 10.13 -9.75 -19.46
N GLN A 375 11.41 -10.04 -19.66
CA GLN A 375 12.20 -10.81 -18.70
C GLN A 375 12.39 -10.06 -17.36
N GLU A 376 12.56 -8.74 -17.40
CA GLU A 376 12.66 -7.92 -16.20
C GLU A 376 11.34 -7.88 -15.43
N ILE A 377 10.20 -7.73 -16.12
CA ILE A 377 8.87 -7.80 -15.53
C ILE A 377 8.63 -9.15 -14.84
N ASP A 378 9.02 -10.25 -15.50
CA ASP A 378 8.88 -11.60 -14.95
C ASP A 378 9.70 -11.77 -13.66
N LYS A 379 10.91 -11.24 -13.64
CA LYS A 379 11.75 -11.21 -12.45
C LYS A 379 11.11 -10.41 -11.32
N VAL A 380 10.65 -9.18 -11.57
CA VAL A 380 10.00 -8.33 -10.56
C VAL A 380 8.74 -9.01 -10.01
N SER A 381 7.94 -9.62 -10.88
CA SER A 381 6.75 -10.39 -10.48
C SER A 381 7.10 -11.54 -9.53
N ASN A 382 8.14 -12.31 -9.84
CA ASN A 382 8.61 -13.40 -9.00
C ASN A 382 9.17 -12.89 -7.67
N ASP A 383 9.91 -11.79 -7.66
CA ASP A 383 10.45 -11.17 -6.44
C ASP A 383 9.30 -10.71 -5.51
N ILE A 384 8.23 -10.14 -6.05
CA ILE A 384 7.04 -9.77 -5.28
C ILE A 384 6.36 -11.01 -4.70
N LEU A 385 6.16 -12.07 -5.51
CA LEU A 385 5.55 -13.33 -5.04
C LEU A 385 6.39 -13.98 -3.95
N GLU A 386 7.70 -13.99 -4.09
CA GLU A 386 8.61 -14.51 -3.05
C GLU A 386 8.50 -13.71 -1.76
N ASP A 387 8.47 -12.37 -1.87
CA ASP A 387 8.35 -11.50 -0.70
C ASP A 387 6.99 -11.67 0.00
N VAL A 388 5.89 -11.76 -0.76
CA VAL A 388 4.56 -12.03 -0.22
C VAL A 388 4.47 -13.41 0.42
N ASN A 389 5.05 -14.45 -0.19
CA ASN A 389 5.03 -15.82 0.31
C ASN A 389 5.84 -16.02 1.60
N LYS A 390 6.80 -15.12 1.92
CA LYS A 390 7.49 -15.10 3.21
C LYS A 390 6.58 -14.65 4.36
N LYS A 391 5.45 -14.04 4.07
CA LYS A 391 4.50 -13.49 5.04
C LYS A 391 3.31 -14.44 5.19
N GLN A 392 2.84 -14.63 6.43
CA GLN A 392 1.67 -15.45 6.73
C GLN A 392 0.45 -14.52 6.90
N PHE A 393 -0.58 -14.71 6.08
CA PHE A 393 -1.78 -13.86 6.10
C PHE A 393 -3.05 -14.64 5.72
#